data_967c1b4fd41f3c4d2b97668284b63015
#
_entry.id   967c1b4fd41f3c4d2b97668284b63015
#
_cell.length_a   1.000
_cell.length_b   1.000
_cell.length_c   1.000
_cell.angle_alpha   90.00
_cell.angle_beta   90.00
_cell.angle_gamma   90.00
#
_symmetry.space_group_name_H-M   'P 1'
#
loop_
_entity.id
_entity.type
_entity.pdbx_description
1 polymer ?
#
loop_
_entity_poly.entity_id
_entity_poly.type
_entity_poly.pdbx_seq_one_letter_code
_entity_poly.pdbx_strand_id
1 'polypeptide(L)'
;MSTRDATDVFSEWALIDRDEGMESGHAKSVNEMLNIVIPMLKKPFSAIDVGCGNGWVCRKLQAYENCSKVVGIDGSSEMIAKAKQKGTGEFHLSTLPGWKPSQKFDLIHSMEFLYYLKEPLEMLKILFNEWLEDQGVLIAGVDHY
;
A
#
# COMPACT_ATOMS: atom_id res chain seq x y z
N MET A 1 -23.30 -6.01 -17.99
CA MET A 1 -23.14 -5.94 -16.52
C MET A 1 -22.06 -4.93 -16.19
N SER A 2 -22.41 -3.90 -15.46
CA SER A 2 -21.42 -2.90 -15.07
C SER A 2 -20.51 -3.46 -13.98
N THR A 3 -19.19 -3.27 -14.16
CA THR A 3 -18.22 -3.62 -13.14
C THR A 3 -18.21 -2.54 -12.08
N ARG A 4 -18.33 -2.92 -10.82
CA ARG A 4 -18.22 -1.97 -9.71
C ARG A 4 -16.78 -1.48 -9.61
N ASP A 5 -16.62 -0.22 -9.24
CA ASP A 5 -15.31 0.34 -8.96
C ASP A 5 -14.70 -0.40 -7.76
N ALA A 6 -13.39 -0.69 -7.83
CA ALA A 6 -12.67 -1.35 -6.75
C ALA A 6 -12.80 -0.58 -5.43
N THR A 7 -12.78 0.74 -5.50
CA THR A 7 -12.96 1.61 -4.32
C THR A 7 -14.30 1.37 -3.63
N ASP A 8 -15.38 1.23 -4.40
CA ASP A 8 -16.72 0.97 -3.85
C ASP A 8 -16.80 -0.40 -3.18
N VAL A 9 -16.20 -1.42 -3.79
CA VAL A 9 -16.17 -2.77 -3.23
C VAL A 9 -15.39 -2.79 -1.91
N PHE A 10 -14.23 -2.16 -1.87
CA PHE A 10 -13.41 -2.13 -0.65
C PHE A 10 -14.05 -1.31 0.47
N SER A 11 -14.77 -0.23 0.13
CA SER A 11 -15.54 0.54 1.11
C SER A 11 -16.65 -0.32 1.73
N GLU A 12 -17.36 -1.09 0.91
CA GLU A 12 -18.36 -2.02 1.39
C GLU A 12 -17.79 -3.10 2.30
N TRP A 13 -16.61 -3.64 1.93
CA TRP A 13 -15.91 -4.63 2.76
C TRP A 13 -15.49 -4.05 4.11
N ALA A 14 -15.03 -2.80 4.14
CA ALA A 14 -14.68 -2.13 5.39
C ALA A 14 -15.87 -2.01 6.33
N LEU A 15 -17.06 -1.74 5.80
CA LEU A 15 -18.28 -1.62 6.59
C LEU A 15 -18.70 -2.96 7.23
N ILE A 16 -18.34 -4.09 6.64
CA ILE A 16 -18.68 -5.42 7.15
C ILE A 16 -17.46 -6.21 7.63
N ASP A 17 -16.32 -5.52 7.81
CA ASP A 17 -15.06 -6.08 8.34
C ASP A 17 -14.44 -7.21 7.51
N ARG A 18 -14.76 -7.31 6.22
CA ARG A 18 -14.11 -8.27 5.31
C ARG A 18 -12.64 -7.94 5.06
N ASP A 19 -12.25 -6.69 5.24
CA ASP A 19 -10.87 -6.25 5.10
C ASP A 19 -9.94 -6.98 6.08
N GLU A 20 -10.42 -7.36 7.26
CA GLU A 20 -9.63 -8.12 8.23
C GLU A 20 -9.33 -9.53 7.74
N GLY A 21 -10.27 -10.13 7.01
CA GLY A 21 -10.05 -11.42 6.37
C GLY A 21 -9.01 -11.34 5.27
N MET A 22 -8.98 -10.26 4.50
CA MET A 22 -7.95 -10.02 3.49
C MET A 22 -6.57 -9.86 4.12
N GLU A 23 -6.48 -9.15 5.24
CA GLU A 23 -5.24 -9.00 5.99
C GLU A 23 -4.67 -10.38 6.37
N SER A 24 -5.48 -11.25 6.99
CA SER A 24 -5.08 -12.60 7.35
C SER A 24 -4.68 -13.43 6.13
N GLY A 25 -5.43 -13.30 5.03
CA GLY A 25 -5.19 -14.06 3.80
C GLY A 25 -3.89 -13.71 3.10
N HIS A 26 -3.44 -12.45 3.20
CA HIS A 26 -2.25 -11.98 2.50
C HIS A 26 -1.01 -11.83 3.40
N ALA A 27 -1.16 -12.05 4.70
CA ALA A 27 -0.06 -11.82 5.66
C ALA A 27 1.20 -12.62 5.32
N LYS A 28 1.06 -13.87 4.91
CA LYS A 28 2.20 -14.71 4.54
C LYS A 28 2.95 -14.14 3.34
N SER A 29 2.24 -13.77 2.29
CA SER A 29 2.85 -13.22 1.07
C SER A 29 3.55 -11.90 1.36
N VAL A 30 2.91 -11.02 2.12
CA VAL A 30 3.51 -9.73 2.51
C VAL A 30 4.74 -9.95 3.37
N ASN A 31 4.71 -10.88 4.33
CA ASN A 31 5.88 -11.20 5.15
C ASN A 31 7.05 -11.66 4.28
N GLU A 32 6.80 -12.51 3.30
CA GLU A 32 7.83 -12.99 2.39
C GLU A 32 8.40 -11.83 1.55
N MET A 33 7.54 -10.96 1.04
CA MET A 33 7.96 -9.77 0.28
C MET A 33 8.85 -8.86 1.12
N LEU A 34 8.45 -8.55 2.34
CA LEU A 34 9.21 -7.68 3.23
C LEU A 34 10.53 -8.33 3.66
N ASN A 35 10.55 -9.61 3.91
CA ASN A 35 11.78 -10.34 4.25
C ASN A 35 12.83 -10.25 3.14
N ILE A 36 12.40 -10.16 1.88
CA ILE A 36 13.30 -10.00 0.74
C ILE A 36 13.82 -8.57 0.67
N VAL A 37 12.95 -7.56 0.80
CA VAL A 37 13.32 -6.18 0.47
C VAL A 37 13.89 -5.39 1.63
N ILE A 38 13.47 -5.63 2.86
CA ILE A 38 13.95 -4.86 4.01
C ILE A 38 15.48 -4.88 4.14
N PRO A 39 16.16 -6.04 4.00
CA PRO A 39 17.63 -6.06 4.05
C PRO A 39 18.32 -5.28 2.94
N MET A 40 17.62 -5.00 1.85
CA MET A 40 18.17 -4.27 0.71
C MET A 40 18.13 -2.74 0.89
N LEU A 41 17.34 -2.26 1.86
CA LEU A 41 17.09 -0.84 2.03
C LEU A 41 18.19 -0.17 2.85
N LYS A 42 18.44 1.09 2.55
CA LYS A 42 19.32 1.91 3.40
C LYS A 42 18.65 2.10 4.78
N LYS A 43 19.43 2.45 5.77
CA LYS A 43 18.95 2.65 7.15
C LYS A 43 19.27 4.06 7.60
N PRO A 44 18.30 4.87 8.04
CA PRO A 44 16.86 4.57 8.09
C PRO A 44 16.22 4.63 6.70
N PHE A 45 15.03 4.00 6.55
CA PHE A 45 14.29 4.01 5.31
C PHE A 45 12.89 4.59 5.50
N SER A 46 12.35 5.17 4.43
CA SER A 46 10.97 5.61 4.35
C SER A 46 10.18 4.67 3.43
N ALA A 47 8.89 4.52 3.67
CA ALA A 47 8.06 3.60 2.92
C ALA A 47 6.68 4.19 2.61
N ILE A 48 6.12 3.81 1.47
CA ILE A 48 4.73 4.07 1.12
C ILE A 48 4.06 2.77 0.71
N ASP A 49 2.84 2.55 1.21
CA ASP A 49 2.00 1.43 0.83
C ASP A 49 0.88 1.94 -0.08
N VAL A 50 0.91 1.53 -1.33
CA VAL A 50 -0.03 1.97 -2.37
C VAL A 50 -1.20 0.99 -2.40
N GLY A 51 -2.41 1.49 -2.12
CA GLY A 51 -3.57 0.65 -1.91
C GLY A 51 -3.55 0.07 -0.50
N CYS A 52 -3.36 0.92 0.51
CA CYS A 52 -3.05 0.49 1.88
C CYS A 52 -4.23 -0.13 2.65
N GLY A 53 -5.45 0.00 2.14
CA GLY A 53 -6.62 -0.51 2.84
C GLY A 53 -6.70 0.02 4.27
N ASN A 54 -6.91 -0.90 5.23
CA ASN A 54 -7.01 -0.54 6.65
C ASN A 54 -5.66 -0.23 7.32
N GLY A 55 -4.57 -0.18 6.55
CA GLY A 55 -3.25 0.21 7.04
C GLY A 55 -2.43 -0.89 7.72
N TRP A 56 -2.82 -2.16 7.59
CA TRP A 56 -2.13 -3.24 8.29
C TRP A 56 -0.68 -3.41 7.86
N VAL A 57 -0.36 -3.22 6.58
CA VAL A 57 1.04 -3.26 6.09
C VAL A 57 1.81 -2.05 6.64
N CYS A 58 1.17 -0.87 6.69
CA CYS A 58 1.80 0.32 7.27
C CYS A 58 2.16 0.09 8.74
N ARG A 59 1.26 -0.54 9.52
CA ARG A 59 1.54 -0.88 10.92
C ARG A 59 2.70 -1.87 11.04
N LYS A 60 2.74 -2.84 10.14
CA LYS A 60 3.82 -3.82 10.06
C LYS A 60 5.16 -3.14 9.77
N LEU A 61 5.19 -2.23 8.81
CA LEU A 61 6.39 -1.48 8.46
C LEU A 61 6.87 -0.59 9.60
N GLN A 62 5.96 0.05 10.32
CA GLN A 62 6.30 0.89 11.47
C GLN A 62 6.97 0.11 12.60
N ALA A 63 6.76 -1.20 12.67
CA ALA A 63 7.39 -2.04 13.69
C ALA A 63 8.88 -2.28 13.44
N TYR A 64 9.37 -2.00 12.24
CA TYR A 64 10.81 -2.08 11.97
C TYR A 64 11.53 -0.87 12.57
N GLU A 65 12.58 -1.13 13.35
CA GLU A 65 13.33 -0.08 14.05
C GLU A 65 13.88 0.99 13.10
N ASN A 66 14.30 0.57 11.91
CA ASN A 66 14.93 1.47 10.94
C ASN A 66 13.93 2.16 10.01
N CYS A 67 12.64 1.96 10.19
CA CYS A 67 11.63 2.64 9.38
C CYS A 67 11.37 4.03 9.96
N SER A 68 11.76 5.06 9.21
CA SER A 68 11.66 6.45 9.67
C SER A 68 10.30 7.09 9.39
N LYS A 69 9.60 6.61 8.37
CA LYS A 69 8.30 7.17 7.98
C LYS A 69 7.54 6.17 7.13
N VAL A 70 6.23 6.06 7.40
CA VAL A 70 5.32 5.25 6.59
C VAL A 70 4.14 6.11 6.16
N VAL A 71 3.82 6.02 4.88
CA VAL A 71 2.65 6.68 4.28
C VAL A 71 1.78 5.61 3.64
N GLY A 72 0.48 5.72 3.80
CA GLY A 72 -0.48 4.88 3.10
C GLY A 72 -1.42 5.71 2.24
N ILE A 73 -1.79 5.19 1.09
CA ILE A 73 -2.78 5.82 0.22
C ILE A 73 -3.79 4.78 -0.25
N ASP A 74 -5.06 5.13 -0.21
CA ASP A 74 -6.17 4.28 -0.66
C ASP A 74 -7.33 5.14 -1.15
N GLY A 75 -8.13 4.59 -2.05
CA GLY A 75 -9.28 5.28 -2.60
C GLY A 75 -10.57 5.10 -1.82
N SER A 76 -10.57 4.30 -0.77
CA SER A 76 -11.73 4.04 0.07
C SER A 76 -11.70 4.89 1.35
N SER A 77 -12.70 5.75 1.52
CA SER A 77 -12.81 6.58 2.71
C SER A 77 -12.99 5.75 3.99
N GLU A 78 -13.72 4.65 3.90
CA GLU A 78 -13.95 3.75 5.04
C GLU A 78 -12.66 3.03 5.44
N MET A 79 -11.86 2.60 4.46
CA MET A 79 -10.56 1.98 4.72
C MET A 79 -9.60 2.97 5.38
N ILE A 80 -9.52 4.19 4.85
CA ILE A 80 -8.64 5.22 5.41
C ILE A 80 -9.08 5.58 6.83
N ALA A 81 -10.38 5.65 7.10
CA ALA A 81 -10.90 5.90 8.45
C ALA A 81 -10.45 4.78 9.40
N LYS A 82 -10.53 3.51 9.00
CA LYS A 82 -10.05 2.38 9.79
C LYS A 82 -8.53 2.47 10.02
N ALA A 83 -7.77 2.81 8.98
CA ALA A 83 -6.32 2.94 9.08
C ALA A 83 -5.95 3.98 10.14
N LYS A 84 -6.61 5.13 10.13
CA LYS A 84 -6.36 6.20 11.09
C LYS A 84 -6.77 5.82 12.53
N GLN A 85 -7.79 4.99 12.69
CA GLN A 85 -8.24 4.52 14.00
C GLN A 85 -7.28 3.48 14.60
N LYS A 86 -6.73 2.61 13.76
CA LYS A 86 -5.95 1.45 14.21
C LYS A 86 -4.48 1.74 14.45
N GLY A 87 -3.96 2.87 13.96
CA GLY A 87 -2.54 3.14 14.10
C GLY A 87 -2.17 4.60 13.86
N THR A 88 -0.91 4.89 14.14
CA THR A 88 -0.30 6.17 13.82
C THR A 88 0.33 6.05 12.43
N GLY A 89 0.37 7.13 11.70
CA GLY A 89 0.94 7.16 10.37
C GLY A 89 0.25 8.23 9.56
N GLU A 90 0.78 8.45 8.38
CA GLU A 90 0.21 9.41 7.44
C GLU A 90 -0.60 8.64 6.42
N PHE A 91 -1.90 8.93 6.35
CA PHE A 91 -2.80 8.25 5.41
C PHE A 91 -3.51 9.26 4.54
N HIS A 92 -3.57 8.99 3.24
CA HIS A 92 -4.20 9.87 2.26
C HIS A 92 -5.33 9.15 1.53
N LEU A 93 -6.46 9.84 1.42
CA LEU A 93 -7.59 9.37 0.63
C LEU A 93 -7.47 9.98 -0.77
N SER A 94 -7.20 9.17 -1.76
CA SER A 94 -7.20 9.59 -3.16
C SER A 94 -7.24 8.39 -4.07
N THR A 95 -7.78 8.62 -5.28
CA THR A 95 -7.68 7.64 -6.35
C THR A 95 -6.40 7.90 -7.16
N LEU A 96 -5.87 6.83 -7.78
CA LEU A 96 -4.71 6.93 -8.64
C LEU A 96 -5.13 6.71 -10.10
N PRO A 97 -4.51 7.42 -11.02
CA PRO A 97 -3.30 8.25 -10.88
C PRO A 97 -3.55 9.73 -10.54
N GLY A 98 -4.46 10.12 -9.78
CA GLY A 98 -4.80 11.52 -9.47
C GLY A 98 -4.05 12.15 -8.32
N TRP A 99 -3.05 11.48 -7.74
CA TRP A 99 -2.32 11.97 -6.57
C TRP A 99 -0.84 11.62 -6.69
N LYS A 100 0.01 12.44 -6.08
CA LYS A 100 1.42 12.09 -5.93
C LYS A 100 1.95 12.60 -4.58
N PRO A 101 2.95 11.92 -4.00
CA PRO A 101 3.51 12.37 -2.72
C PRO A 101 4.39 13.60 -2.89
N SER A 102 4.62 14.30 -1.78
CA SER A 102 5.52 15.45 -1.73
C SER A 102 6.98 15.05 -1.62
N GLN A 103 7.28 13.77 -1.41
CA GLN A 103 8.64 13.24 -1.27
C GLN A 103 8.75 11.90 -1.99
N LYS A 104 9.98 11.47 -2.22
CA LYS A 104 10.26 10.13 -2.70
C LYS A 104 10.47 9.18 -1.53
N PHE A 105 10.35 7.87 -1.79
CA PHE A 105 10.43 6.83 -0.77
C PHE A 105 11.49 5.80 -1.11
N ASP A 106 12.10 5.24 -0.07
CA ASP A 106 13.08 4.14 -0.22
C ASP A 106 12.39 2.82 -0.54
N LEU A 107 11.18 2.61 -0.04
CA LEU A 107 10.36 1.44 -0.32
C LEU A 107 8.99 1.87 -0.83
N ILE A 108 8.62 1.35 -1.98
CA ILE A 108 7.23 1.41 -2.46
C ILE A 108 6.70 -0.02 -2.46
N HIS A 109 5.68 -0.25 -1.68
CA HIS A 109 5.01 -1.55 -1.55
C HIS A 109 3.58 -1.44 -2.05
N SER A 110 3.12 -2.47 -2.75
CA SER A 110 1.71 -2.57 -3.15
C SER A 110 1.31 -4.03 -3.23
N MET A 111 0.22 -4.39 -2.58
CA MET A 111 -0.28 -5.76 -2.55
C MET A 111 -1.73 -5.79 -3.00
N GLU A 112 -2.05 -6.62 -3.99
CA GLU A 112 -3.42 -6.82 -4.46
C GLU A 112 -4.12 -5.51 -4.89
N PHE A 113 -3.38 -4.58 -5.51
CA PHE A 113 -3.93 -3.28 -5.86
C PHE A 113 -3.79 -2.92 -7.33
N LEU A 114 -2.57 -3.08 -7.89
CA LEU A 114 -2.25 -2.51 -9.21
C LEU A 114 -3.14 -3.04 -10.34
N TYR A 115 -3.58 -4.28 -10.25
CA TYR A 115 -4.42 -4.86 -11.29
C TYR A 115 -5.85 -4.31 -11.33
N TYR A 116 -6.27 -3.55 -10.32
CA TYR A 116 -7.55 -2.84 -10.36
C TYR A 116 -7.49 -1.57 -11.19
N LEU A 117 -6.29 -1.10 -11.55
CA LEU A 117 -6.14 0.10 -12.35
C LEU A 117 -6.33 -0.19 -13.83
N LYS A 118 -6.78 0.82 -14.58
CA LYS A 118 -6.95 0.70 -16.04
C LYS A 118 -5.61 0.54 -16.74
N GLU A 119 -4.58 1.24 -16.23
CA GLU A 119 -3.25 1.30 -16.84
C GLU A 119 -2.19 0.93 -15.79
N PRO A 120 -2.13 -0.35 -15.35
CA PRO A 120 -1.21 -0.73 -14.28
C PRO A 120 0.26 -0.52 -14.63
N LEU A 121 0.65 -0.75 -15.89
CA LEU A 121 2.04 -0.54 -16.31
C LEU A 121 2.42 0.93 -16.29
N GLU A 122 1.52 1.82 -16.67
CA GLU A 122 1.77 3.27 -16.60
C GLU A 122 1.92 3.71 -15.14
N MET A 123 1.11 3.17 -14.25
CA MET A 123 1.24 3.48 -12.82
C MET A 123 2.58 2.98 -12.27
N LEU A 124 3.01 1.78 -12.65
CA LEU A 124 4.32 1.26 -12.23
C LEU A 124 5.46 2.16 -12.70
N LYS A 125 5.38 2.68 -13.92
CA LYS A 125 6.38 3.62 -14.43
C LYS A 125 6.41 4.92 -13.62
N ILE A 126 5.25 5.44 -13.26
CA ILE A 126 5.14 6.64 -12.42
C ILE A 126 5.76 6.39 -11.06
N LEU A 127 5.41 5.29 -10.41
CA LEU A 127 5.97 4.92 -9.11
C LEU A 127 7.49 4.82 -9.16
N PHE A 128 8.00 4.12 -10.15
CA PHE A 128 9.45 3.90 -10.29
C PHE A 128 10.20 5.19 -10.62
N ASN A 129 9.69 5.99 -11.55
CA ASN A 129 10.40 7.17 -12.04
C ASN A 129 10.21 8.41 -11.17
N GLU A 130 9.06 8.54 -10.50
CA GLU A 130 8.72 9.80 -9.84
C GLU A 130 8.63 9.68 -8.32
N TRP A 131 8.34 8.49 -7.76
CA TRP A 131 8.11 8.31 -6.34
C TRP A 131 9.25 7.59 -5.61
N LEU A 132 10.14 6.94 -6.34
CA LEU A 132 11.17 6.08 -5.76
C LEU A 132 12.50 6.83 -5.64
N GLU A 133 13.12 6.74 -4.46
CA GLU A 133 14.46 7.27 -4.23
C GLU A 133 15.49 6.47 -5.02
N ASP A 134 16.66 7.09 -5.30
CA ASP A 134 17.79 6.39 -5.87
C ASP A 134 18.16 5.21 -4.97
N GLN A 135 18.36 4.04 -5.57
CA GLN A 135 18.61 2.78 -4.88
C GLN A 135 17.45 2.29 -4.01
N GLY A 136 16.26 2.89 -4.18
CA GLY A 136 15.05 2.39 -3.55
C GLY A 136 14.55 1.12 -4.21
N VAL A 137 13.56 0.49 -3.57
CA VAL A 137 12.96 -0.76 -4.04
C VAL A 137 11.47 -0.58 -4.21
N LEU A 138 10.97 -0.99 -5.36
CA LEU A 138 9.54 -1.09 -5.66
C LEU A 138 9.19 -2.58 -5.68
N ILE A 139 8.25 -2.98 -4.82
CA ILE A 139 7.75 -4.34 -4.80
C ILE A 139 6.24 -4.36 -4.82
N ALA A 140 5.68 -5.12 -5.73
CA ALA A 140 4.24 -5.27 -5.87
C ALA A 140 3.92 -6.76 -5.96
N GLY A 141 2.81 -7.15 -5.39
CA GLY A 141 2.41 -8.54 -5.36
C GLY A 141 0.93 -8.75 -5.61
N VAL A 142 0.62 -9.97 -5.98
CA VAL A 142 -0.73 -10.48 -6.11
C VAL A 142 -0.69 -11.94 -5.67
N ASP A 143 -1.65 -12.33 -4.84
CA ASP A 143 -1.77 -13.72 -4.45
C ASP A 143 -2.42 -14.52 -5.57
N HIS A 144 -1.92 -15.71 -5.78
CA HIS A 144 -2.45 -16.62 -6.78
C HIS A 144 -3.41 -17.57 -6.08
N TYR A 145 -4.67 -17.52 -6.49
CA TYR A 145 -5.73 -18.35 -5.93
C TYR A 145 -5.99 -19.58 -6.78
#